data_930a77708fa3144cd6b073964040ae9a
#
_entry.id   930a77708fa3144cd6b073964040ae9a
#
_cell.length_a   1.000
_cell.length_b   1.000
_cell.length_c   1.000
_cell.angle_alpha   90.00
_cell.angle_beta   90.00
_cell.angle_gamma   90.00
#
_symmetry.space_group_name_H-M   'P 1'
#
loop_
_entity.id
_entity.type
_entity.pdbx_description
1 polymer ?
#
loop_
_entity_poly.entity_id
_entity_poly.type
_entity_poly.pdbx_seq_one_letter_code
_entity_poly.pdbx_strand_id
1 'polypeptide(L)'
;MRAYIDPDTIVGVFDATEAEMYIRYTVDIQFTDKIMGGVPQKPDLVAGWIRSKMGVTDDTELASIVRQTLLDLGVETPENATLDEIVAASEKIGLERHGNTFKRDHNGCYIETRQIKSGLKEAVNVLYAGERWGRTKKGPKNAAAEWVFIDGQKMHLGRETPDGTWTQHGVVSGPQGSRSTLTQYDYCEQPSASFTIKSIIDPADGKERITPDQWVKVLTYLQSSGLGALRSQSHGQFKVIGFTRDR
;
A
#
# COMPACT_ATOMS: atom_id res chain seq x y z
N MET A 1 35.32 -6.73 -29.03
CA MET A 1 34.97 -5.32 -29.17
C MET A 1 33.59 -5.15 -28.51
N ARG A 2 33.47 -4.47 -27.39
CA ARG A 2 32.15 -4.16 -26.78
C ARG A 2 31.59 -2.97 -27.57
N ALA A 3 30.45 -3.13 -28.23
CA ALA A 3 29.76 -2.02 -28.85
C ALA A 3 29.36 -1.03 -27.76
N TYR A 4 29.84 0.20 -27.86
CA TYR A 4 29.37 1.30 -27.03
C TYR A 4 27.98 1.69 -27.59
N ILE A 5 26.95 1.53 -26.78
CA ILE A 5 25.60 2.00 -27.12
C ILE A 5 25.42 3.31 -26.35
N ASP A 6 25.08 4.36 -27.07
CA ASP A 6 24.81 5.67 -26.49
C ASP A 6 23.68 5.58 -25.44
N PRO A 7 23.86 6.12 -24.21
CA PRO A 7 22.88 6.04 -23.15
C PRO A 7 21.47 6.53 -23.52
N ASP A 8 21.38 7.62 -24.29
CA ASP A 8 20.10 8.19 -24.72
C ASP A 8 19.37 7.25 -25.70
N THR A 9 20.13 6.59 -26.59
CA THR A 9 19.59 5.56 -27.50
C THR A 9 19.11 4.33 -26.73
N ILE A 10 19.82 3.92 -25.67
CA ILE A 10 19.40 2.80 -24.80
C ILE A 10 18.09 3.12 -24.11
N VAL A 11 17.94 4.30 -23.49
CA VAL A 11 16.71 4.71 -22.79
C VAL A 11 15.52 4.63 -23.74
N GLY A 12 15.61 5.19 -24.93
CA GLY A 12 14.54 5.13 -25.94
C GLY A 12 14.15 3.73 -26.35
N VAL A 13 15.10 2.78 -26.40
CA VAL A 13 14.80 1.36 -26.70
C VAL A 13 14.02 0.71 -25.56
N PHE A 14 14.39 0.98 -24.30
CA PHE A 14 13.66 0.43 -23.16
C PHE A 14 12.25 1.01 -23.04
N ASP A 15 12.07 2.30 -23.27
CA ASP A 15 10.76 2.96 -23.25
C ASP A 15 9.84 2.40 -24.36
N ALA A 16 10.35 2.21 -25.57
CA ALA A 16 9.59 1.60 -26.65
C ALA A 16 9.23 0.15 -26.33
N THR A 17 10.18 -0.63 -25.78
CA THR A 17 9.94 -2.00 -25.38
C THR A 17 8.90 -2.08 -24.26
N GLU A 18 8.97 -1.17 -23.29
CA GLU A 18 7.98 -1.10 -22.21
C GLU A 18 6.57 -0.82 -22.75
N ALA A 19 6.43 0.10 -23.70
CA ALA A 19 5.15 0.40 -24.35
C ALA A 19 4.57 -0.80 -25.11
N GLU A 20 5.42 -1.67 -25.67
CA GLU A 20 5.00 -2.91 -26.34
C GLU A 20 4.62 -4.03 -25.37
N MET A 21 5.31 -4.10 -24.22
CA MET A 21 5.13 -5.19 -23.24
C MET A 21 3.96 -4.99 -22.32
N TYR A 22 3.52 -3.77 -22.08
CA TYR A 22 2.51 -3.46 -21.06
C TYR A 22 1.32 -2.71 -21.62
N ILE A 23 0.16 -3.04 -21.07
CA ILE A 23 -1.03 -2.21 -21.15
C ILE A 23 -1.20 -1.53 -19.79
N ARG A 24 -1.53 -0.25 -19.82
CA ARG A 24 -1.81 0.54 -18.63
C ARG A 24 -3.31 0.77 -18.47
N TYR A 25 -3.76 0.72 -17.23
CA TYR A 25 -5.12 1.07 -16.84
C TYR A 25 -5.03 2.11 -15.74
N THR A 26 -5.46 3.33 -16.04
CA THR A 26 -5.62 4.37 -15.02
C THR A 26 -6.97 4.20 -14.35
N VAL A 27 -6.95 4.14 -13.03
CA VAL A 27 -8.13 3.90 -12.19
C VAL A 27 -8.29 5.07 -11.24
N ASP A 28 -9.36 5.84 -11.41
CA ASP A 28 -9.73 6.91 -10.50
C ASP A 28 -10.80 6.39 -9.54
N ILE A 29 -10.58 6.66 -8.26
CA ILE A 29 -11.46 6.17 -7.19
C ILE A 29 -11.90 7.31 -6.27
N GLN A 30 -13.11 7.18 -5.75
CA GLN A 30 -13.68 8.02 -4.70
C GLN A 30 -14.05 7.13 -3.52
N PHE A 31 -13.46 7.35 -2.36
CA PHE A 31 -13.86 6.63 -1.16
C PHE A 31 -15.27 7.05 -0.75
N THR A 32 -16.09 6.07 -0.35
CA THR A 32 -17.51 6.30 -0.02
C THR A 32 -17.70 6.79 1.41
N ASP A 33 -16.74 6.49 2.27
CA ASP A 33 -16.70 6.90 3.67
C ASP A 33 -15.22 7.08 4.05
N LYS A 34 -14.86 6.75 5.26
CA LYS A 34 -13.51 6.91 5.82
C LYS A 34 -12.57 5.82 5.32
N ILE A 35 -11.37 6.21 4.90
CA ILE A 35 -10.23 5.30 4.83
C ILE A 35 -9.42 5.46 6.11
N MET A 36 -8.98 4.36 6.70
CA MET A 36 -8.22 4.33 7.96
C MET A 36 -6.73 4.12 7.71
N GLY A 37 -5.91 4.87 8.41
CA GLY A 37 -4.46 4.67 8.46
C GLY A 37 -4.12 3.37 9.20
N GLY A 38 -3.08 2.67 8.75
CA GLY A 38 -2.70 1.37 9.29
C GLY A 38 -1.24 1.29 9.76
N VAL A 39 -0.57 2.42 9.90
CA VAL A 39 0.84 2.48 10.33
C VAL A 39 0.89 2.87 11.80
N PRO A 40 1.52 2.05 12.68
CA PRO A 40 1.67 2.39 14.09
C PRO A 40 2.42 3.70 14.29
N GLN A 41 1.98 4.53 15.24
CA GLN A 41 2.62 5.80 15.57
C GLN A 41 3.64 5.67 16.72
N LYS A 42 3.51 4.67 17.58
CA LYS A 42 4.43 4.51 18.74
C LYS A 42 5.80 4.03 18.28
N PRO A 43 6.88 4.71 18.67
CA PRO A 43 8.24 4.33 18.28
C PRO A 43 8.65 2.92 18.70
N ASP A 44 8.25 2.45 19.87
CA ASP A 44 8.49 1.10 20.38
C ASP A 44 7.78 0.04 19.50
N LEU A 45 6.54 0.31 19.07
CA LEU A 45 5.81 -0.57 18.16
C LEU A 45 6.41 -0.53 16.75
N VAL A 46 6.84 0.65 16.29
CA VAL A 46 7.56 0.81 15.01
C VAL A 46 8.88 0.04 15.07
N ALA A 47 9.66 0.18 16.14
CA ALA A 47 10.91 -0.55 16.34
C ALA A 47 10.69 -2.08 16.38
N GLY A 48 9.71 -2.53 17.16
CA GLY A 48 9.34 -3.95 17.23
C GLY A 48 8.90 -4.51 15.89
N TRP A 49 8.12 -3.75 15.11
CA TRP A 49 7.70 -4.11 13.76
C TRP A 49 8.89 -4.20 12.79
N ILE A 50 9.80 -3.21 12.82
CA ILE A 50 11.02 -3.20 11.99
C ILE A 50 11.91 -4.41 12.33
N ARG A 51 12.19 -4.66 13.62
CA ARG A 51 12.94 -5.84 14.05
C ARG A 51 12.32 -7.14 13.52
N SER A 52 11.01 -7.28 13.65
CA SER A 52 10.29 -8.49 13.22
C SER A 52 10.26 -8.70 11.71
N LYS A 53 10.20 -7.62 10.92
CA LYS A 53 10.02 -7.69 9.45
C LYS A 53 11.31 -7.61 8.67
N MET A 54 12.29 -6.86 9.16
CA MET A 54 13.54 -6.59 8.46
C MET A 54 14.73 -7.34 9.08
N GLY A 55 14.55 -7.96 10.27
CA GLY A 55 15.61 -8.69 10.95
C GLY A 55 16.74 -7.78 11.46
N VAL A 56 16.50 -6.48 11.60
CA VAL A 56 17.49 -5.52 12.10
C VAL A 56 17.73 -5.78 13.58
N THR A 57 19.00 -6.08 13.93
CA THR A 57 19.43 -6.35 15.30
C THR A 57 20.35 -5.25 15.85
N ASP A 58 20.96 -4.43 15.00
CA ASP A 58 21.78 -3.30 15.40
C ASP A 58 20.91 -2.12 15.82
N ASP A 59 21.13 -1.61 17.03
CA ASP A 59 20.29 -0.55 17.60
C ASP A 59 20.52 0.81 16.93
N THR A 60 21.69 1.06 16.35
CA THR A 60 21.98 2.31 15.62
C THR A 60 21.26 2.33 14.28
N GLU A 61 21.33 1.22 13.54
CA GLU A 61 20.59 1.03 12.30
C GLU A 61 19.09 1.10 12.55
N LEU A 62 18.60 0.43 13.61
CA LEU A 62 17.22 0.46 14.02
C LEU A 62 16.73 1.88 14.34
N ALA A 63 17.48 2.64 15.13
CA ALA A 63 17.16 4.02 15.47
C ALA A 63 17.05 4.91 14.22
N SER A 64 17.95 4.72 13.25
CA SER A 64 17.90 5.44 11.97
C SER A 64 16.63 5.12 11.16
N ILE A 65 16.26 3.84 11.06
CA ILE A 65 15.07 3.40 10.33
C ILE A 65 13.78 3.86 11.05
N VAL A 66 13.74 3.73 12.39
CA VAL A 66 12.61 4.22 13.21
C VAL A 66 12.43 5.72 13.02
N ARG A 67 13.51 6.49 13.08
CA ARG A 67 13.49 7.94 12.84
C ARG A 67 12.94 8.28 11.47
N GLN A 68 13.43 7.64 10.42
CA GLN A 68 12.94 7.88 9.06
C GLN A 68 11.45 7.54 8.95
N THR A 69 11.02 6.42 9.55
CA THR A 69 9.61 6.03 9.57
C THR A 69 8.75 7.06 10.30
N LEU A 70 9.23 7.61 11.43
CA LEU A 70 8.52 8.65 12.18
C LEU A 70 8.44 9.97 11.41
N LEU A 71 9.51 10.35 10.70
CA LEU A 71 9.49 11.49 9.78
C LEU A 71 8.46 11.32 8.67
N ASP A 72 8.38 10.13 8.08
CA ASP A 72 7.35 9.77 7.08
C ASP A 72 5.92 9.82 7.66
N LEU A 73 5.79 9.71 8.98
CA LEU A 73 4.53 9.88 9.72
C LEU A 73 4.28 11.34 10.14
N GLY A 74 5.21 12.25 9.82
CA GLY A 74 5.16 13.65 10.19
C GLY A 74 5.50 13.93 11.65
N VAL A 75 6.24 13.03 12.29
CA VAL A 75 6.77 13.19 13.65
C VAL A 75 8.23 13.60 13.57
N GLU A 76 8.55 14.83 13.98
CA GLU A 76 9.93 15.31 14.03
C GLU A 76 10.69 14.66 15.19
N THR A 77 11.88 14.18 14.90
CA THR A 77 12.80 13.58 15.90
C THR A 77 14.19 14.16 15.72
N PRO A 78 14.99 14.32 16.82
CA PRO A 78 16.36 14.82 16.72
C PRO A 78 17.25 13.97 15.82
N GLU A 79 18.17 14.61 15.06
CA GLU A 79 18.96 13.93 14.03
C GLU A 79 19.84 12.78 14.53
N ASN A 80 20.36 12.87 15.76
CA ASN A 80 21.29 11.90 16.35
C ASN A 80 20.74 11.21 17.59
N ALA A 81 19.39 11.21 17.76
CA ALA A 81 18.78 10.61 18.92
C ALA A 81 18.90 9.07 18.89
N THR A 82 19.23 8.50 20.03
CA THR A 82 19.15 7.06 20.27
C THR A 82 17.70 6.59 20.28
N LEU A 83 17.47 5.28 20.13
CA LEU A 83 16.12 4.72 20.19
C LEU A 83 15.39 5.10 21.48
N ASP A 84 16.07 5.03 22.62
CA ASP A 84 15.51 5.37 23.94
C ASP A 84 15.15 6.86 24.05
N GLU A 85 15.96 7.74 23.47
CA GLU A 85 15.67 9.18 23.41
C GLU A 85 14.48 9.49 22.50
N ILE A 86 14.35 8.76 21.36
CA ILE A 86 13.19 8.86 20.48
C ILE A 86 11.91 8.41 21.20
N VAL A 87 11.97 7.30 21.92
CA VAL A 87 10.84 6.78 22.72
C VAL A 87 10.48 7.78 23.82
N ALA A 88 11.45 8.26 24.60
CA ALA A 88 11.23 9.22 25.68
C ALA A 88 10.70 10.58 25.18
N ALA A 89 11.16 11.05 24.01
CA ALA A 89 10.65 12.27 23.40
C ALA A 89 9.19 12.10 22.95
N SER A 90 8.85 10.95 22.40
CA SER A 90 7.48 10.64 21.96
C SER A 90 6.48 10.54 23.12
N GLU A 91 6.91 10.01 24.24
CA GLU A 91 6.11 9.97 25.49
C GLU A 91 5.80 11.38 26.01
N LYS A 92 6.78 12.29 25.97
CA LYS A 92 6.58 13.70 26.37
C LYS A 92 5.61 14.48 25.49
N ILE A 93 5.51 14.11 24.19
CA ILE A 93 4.60 14.75 23.22
C ILE A 93 3.17 14.18 23.34
N GLY A 94 2.95 13.20 24.23
CA GLY A 94 1.62 12.58 24.40
C GLY A 94 1.27 11.56 23.32
N LEU A 95 2.28 11.02 22.61
CA LEU A 95 2.14 9.89 21.71
C LEU A 95 1.88 8.55 22.45
N GLU A 96 1.48 8.62 23.72
CA GLU A 96 1.08 7.46 24.53
C GLU A 96 -0.15 6.73 23.99
N ARG A 97 -0.85 7.34 23.03
CA ARG A 97 -2.04 6.74 22.43
C ARG A 97 -1.64 5.64 21.45
N HIS A 98 -2.21 4.45 21.62
CA HIS A 98 -2.10 3.36 20.66
C HIS A 98 -2.82 3.78 19.35
N GLY A 99 -2.12 4.56 18.54
CA GLY A 99 -2.67 5.12 17.31
C GLY A 99 -2.06 4.49 16.06
N ASN A 100 -2.86 4.43 15.02
CA ASN A 100 -2.44 4.10 13.66
C ASN A 100 -2.74 5.30 12.77
N THR A 101 -1.82 5.66 11.89
CA THR A 101 -1.94 6.82 11.01
C THR A 101 -1.58 6.47 9.56
N PHE A 102 -1.53 7.46 8.70
CA PHE A 102 -1.00 7.36 7.34
C PHE A 102 0.48 7.73 7.31
N LYS A 103 1.20 7.19 6.34
CA LYS A 103 2.45 7.78 5.90
C LYS A 103 2.17 9.09 5.18
N ARG A 104 3.08 10.05 5.30
CA ARG A 104 2.97 11.38 4.69
C ARG A 104 4.29 11.78 4.01
N ASP A 105 4.18 12.58 2.98
CA ASP A 105 5.29 13.30 2.36
C ASP A 105 4.83 14.70 1.95
N HIS A 106 5.62 15.39 1.13
CA HIS A 106 5.31 16.74 0.65
C HIS A 106 3.99 16.84 -0.15
N ASN A 107 3.46 15.73 -0.65
CA ASN A 107 2.17 15.65 -1.34
C ASN A 107 1.02 15.22 -0.40
N GLY A 108 1.29 15.06 0.91
CA GLY A 108 0.31 14.71 1.93
C GLY A 108 0.22 13.22 2.24
N CYS A 109 -0.94 12.82 2.78
CA CYS A 109 -1.22 11.45 3.19
C CYS A 109 -1.27 10.50 2.00
N TYR A 110 -0.66 9.32 2.16
CA TYR A 110 -0.68 8.27 1.14
C TYR A 110 -0.80 6.87 1.74
N ILE A 111 -1.23 5.92 0.91
CA ILE A 111 -1.08 4.50 1.14
C ILE A 111 -0.08 3.90 0.13
N GLU A 112 0.63 2.88 0.55
CA GLU A 112 1.58 2.19 -0.33
C GLU A 112 0.85 1.36 -1.39
N THR A 113 1.28 1.46 -2.64
CA THR A 113 0.66 0.75 -3.77
C THR A 113 0.71 -0.77 -3.63
N ARG A 114 1.58 -1.31 -2.77
CA ARG A 114 1.58 -2.74 -2.38
C ARG A 114 0.25 -3.18 -1.77
N GLN A 115 -0.50 -2.28 -1.11
CA GLN A 115 -1.83 -2.59 -0.57
C GLN A 115 -2.83 -2.81 -1.71
N ILE A 116 -2.79 -1.98 -2.75
CA ILE A 116 -3.59 -2.14 -3.97
C ILE A 116 -3.25 -3.48 -4.63
N LYS A 117 -1.97 -3.74 -4.84
CA LYS A 117 -1.49 -5.02 -5.40
C LYS A 117 -1.97 -6.22 -4.60
N SER A 118 -1.96 -6.12 -3.27
CA SER A 118 -2.48 -7.18 -2.39
C SER A 118 -3.98 -7.38 -2.56
N GLY A 119 -4.75 -6.30 -2.61
CA GLY A 119 -6.20 -6.33 -2.84
C GLY A 119 -6.57 -6.92 -4.21
N LEU A 120 -5.84 -6.54 -5.26
CA LEU A 120 -6.04 -7.13 -6.59
C LEU A 120 -5.76 -8.65 -6.61
N LYS A 121 -4.69 -9.11 -5.95
CA LYS A 121 -4.41 -10.56 -5.82
C LYS A 121 -5.49 -11.29 -5.02
N GLU A 122 -6.02 -10.67 -3.99
CA GLU A 122 -7.13 -11.20 -3.20
C GLU A 122 -8.38 -11.34 -4.07
N ALA A 123 -8.78 -10.27 -4.77
CA ALA A 123 -9.95 -10.24 -5.63
C ALA A 123 -9.87 -11.32 -6.73
N VAL A 124 -8.74 -11.40 -7.41
CA VAL A 124 -8.50 -12.42 -8.44
C VAL A 124 -8.60 -13.83 -7.88
N ASN A 125 -8.06 -14.06 -6.67
CA ASN A 125 -8.10 -15.37 -6.03
C ASN A 125 -9.53 -15.79 -5.60
N VAL A 126 -10.35 -14.82 -5.21
CA VAL A 126 -11.75 -15.08 -4.83
C VAL A 126 -12.62 -15.30 -6.05
N LEU A 127 -12.53 -14.42 -7.05
CA LEU A 127 -13.41 -14.44 -8.22
C LEU A 127 -13.11 -15.57 -9.21
N TYR A 128 -11.85 -16.01 -9.28
CA TYR A 128 -11.36 -16.96 -10.27
C TYR A 128 -10.65 -18.15 -9.63
N ALA A 129 -11.08 -18.53 -8.43
CA ALA A 129 -10.57 -19.71 -7.74
C ALA A 129 -10.77 -20.98 -8.60
N GLY A 130 -9.70 -21.74 -8.78
CA GLY A 130 -9.74 -22.96 -9.61
C GLY A 130 -9.53 -22.75 -11.11
N GLU A 131 -9.56 -21.52 -11.60
CA GLU A 131 -9.18 -21.23 -12.99
C GLU A 131 -7.67 -21.28 -13.20
N ARG A 132 -7.25 -21.53 -14.44
CA ARG A 132 -5.85 -21.46 -14.84
C ARG A 132 -5.67 -20.33 -15.84
N TRP A 133 -4.82 -19.36 -15.48
CA TRP A 133 -4.52 -18.24 -16.35
C TRP A 133 -3.15 -18.39 -17.00
N GLY A 134 -3.15 -18.28 -18.31
CA GLY A 134 -1.94 -18.37 -19.11
C GLY A 134 -1.37 -19.78 -19.25
N ARG A 135 -0.11 -19.86 -19.68
CA ARG A 135 0.60 -21.11 -19.93
C ARG A 135 1.13 -21.77 -18.66
N THR A 136 1.16 -21.05 -17.55
CA THR A 136 1.65 -21.60 -16.28
C THR A 136 0.53 -22.40 -15.64
N LYS A 137 0.90 -23.53 -15.01
CA LYS A 137 -0.03 -24.33 -14.19
C LYS A 137 -0.41 -23.64 -12.88
N LYS A 138 -0.02 -22.37 -12.72
CA LYS A 138 -0.25 -21.54 -11.52
C LYS A 138 -1.66 -20.97 -11.56
N GLY A 139 -2.28 -20.86 -10.38
CA GLY A 139 -3.62 -20.28 -10.26
C GLY A 139 -3.63 -18.75 -10.47
N PRO A 140 -4.82 -18.15 -10.54
CA PRO A 140 -5.02 -16.72 -10.86
C PRO A 140 -4.27 -15.77 -9.94
N LYS A 141 -4.18 -16.08 -8.64
CA LYS A 141 -3.43 -15.28 -7.67
C LYS A 141 -1.96 -15.12 -8.03
N ASN A 142 -1.32 -16.21 -8.49
CA ASN A 142 0.08 -16.17 -8.91
C ASN A 142 0.23 -15.43 -10.25
N ALA A 143 -0.71 -15.63 -11.18
CA ALA A 143 -0.73 -14.87 -12.42
C ALA A 143 -0.84 -13.37 -12.15
N ALA A 144 -1.76 -12.92 -11.29
CA ALA A 144 -1.87 -11.54 -10.89
C ALA A 144 -0.60 -11.03 -10.18
N ALA A 145 0.10 -11.88 -9.41
CA ALA A 145 1.34 -11.51 -8.74
C ALA A 145 2.49 -11.26 -9.72
N GLU A 146 2.58 -12.07 -10.79
CA GLU A 146 3.70 -12.07 -11.74
C GLU A 146 3.48 -11.13 -12.94
N TRP A 147 2.23 -10.95 -13.38
CA TRP A 147 1.88 -10.26 -14.63
C TRP A 147 1.30 -8.86 -14.44
N VAL A 148 1.03 -8.47 -13.21
CA VAL A 148 0.43 -7.18 -12.87
C VAL A 148 1.37 -6.38 -12.00
N PHE A 149 1.53 -5.11 -12.28
CA PHE A 149 2.29 -4.15 -11.48
C PHE A 149 1.41 -2.93 -11.21
N ILE A 150 1.74 -2.20 -10.16
CA ILE A 150 1.13 -0.90 -9.89
C ILE A 150 2.23 0.15 -10.07
N ASP A 151 1.99 1.15 -10.86
CA ASP A 151 2.95 2.22 -11.08
C ASP A 151 3.14 3.04 -9.81
N GLY A 152 4.39 3.40 -9.55
CA GLY A 152 4.77 4.14 -8.35
C GLY A 152 4.68 3.33 -7.06
N GLN A 153 5.12 3.92 -5.98
CA GLN A 153 5.12 3.30 -4.65
C GLN A 153 4.02 3.85 -3.74
N LYS A 154 3.44 4.99 -4.09
CA LYS A 154 2.52 5.77 -3.27
C LYS A 154 1.26 6.11 -4.03
N MET A 155 0.11 5.92 -3.40
CA MET A 155 -1.17 6.47 -3.85
C MET A 155 -1.57 7.56 -2.85
N HIS A 156 -1.48 8.83 -3.27
CA HIS A 156 -1.85 9.97 -2.45
C HIS A 156 -3.36 10.11 -2.34
N LEU A 157 -3.82 10.55 -1.18
CA LEU A 157 -5.24 10.68 -0.85
C LEU A 157 -5.77 12.10 -1.04
N GLY A 158 -4.94 13.03 -1.56
CA GLY A 158 -5.33 14.42 -1.71
C GLY A 158 -5.62 15.13 -0.38
N ARG A 159 -5.00 14.68 0.70
CA ARG A 159 -5.09 15.27 2.05
C ARG A 159 -3.70 15.51 2.58
N GLU A 160 -3.40 16.72 3.00
CA GLU A 160 -2.11 17.06 3.60
C GLU A 160 -1.94 16.37 4.96
N THR A 161 -3.01 16.37 5.75
CA THR A 161 -3.10 15.70 7.07
C THR A 161 -4.37 14.86 7.14
N PRO A 162 -4.47 13.88 8.05
CA PRO A 162 -5.72 13.21 8.34
C PRO A 162 -6.81 14.18 8.74
N ASP A 163 -8.05 13.88 8.38
CA ASP A 163 -9.22 14.71 8.70
C ASP A 163 -9.66 14.55 10.17
N GLY A 164 -9.27 13.46 10.83
CA GLY A 164 -9.57 13.22 12.24
C GLY A 164 -9.13 11.84 12.71
N THR A 165 -9.53 11.53 13.95
CA THR A 165 -9.17 10.27 14.62
C THR A 165 -10.43 9.50 15.01
N TRP A 166 -10.45 8.22 14.70
CA TRP A 166 -11.49 7.25 15.07
C TRP A 166 -11.00 6.37 16.21
N THR A 167 -11.79 6.24 17.29
CA THR A 167 -11.46 5.37 18.42
C THR A 167 -12.28 4.09 18.34
N GLN A 168 -11.58 2.96 18.29
CA GLN A 168 -12.18 1.63 18.30
C GLN A 168 -11.99 0.97 19.64
N HIS A 169 -13.08 0.42 20.17
CA HIS A 169 -13.05 -0.52 21.29
C HIS A 169 -12.80 -1.94 20.78
N GLY A 170 -11.79 -2.58 21.32
CA GLY A 170 -11.44 -3.96 20.99
C GLY A 170 -11.34 -4.81 22.26
N VAL A 171 -11.45 -6.12 22.09
CA VAL A 171 -11.15 -7.09 23.13
C VAL A 171 -9.99 -7.95 22.64
N VAL A 172 -8.88 -7.92 23.37
CA VAL A 172 -7.74 -8.78 23.10
C VAL A 172 -7.79 -9.95 24.10
N SER A 173 -7.88 -11.16 23.58
CA SER A 173 -7.80 -12.38 24.37
C SER A 173 -6.36 -12.84 24.50
N GLY A 174 -5.89 -13.02 25.72
CA GLY A 174 -4.53 -13.51 26.02
C GLY A 174 -4.56 -14.63 27.06
N PRO A 175 -3.39 -15.23 27.39
CA PRO A 175 -3.29 -16.29 28.39
C PRO A 175 -3.81 -15.90 29.77
N GLN A 176 -3.87 -14.60 30.05
CA GLN A 176 -4.37 -14.02 31.31
C GLN A 176 -5.84 -13.55 31.25
N GLY A 177 -6.59 -13.99 30.25
CA GLY A 177 -7.97 -13.58 30.01
C GLY A 177 -8.14 -12.49 28.96
N SER A 178 -9.38 -12.06 28.78
CA SER A 178 -9.71 -11.00 27.82
C SER A 178 -9.56 -9.62 28.44
N ARG A 179 -8.91 -8.71 27.70
CA ARG A 179 -8.73 -7.31 28.11
C ARG A 179 -9.37 -6.38 27.10
N SER A 180 -10.11 -5.39 27.56
CA SER A 180 -10.61 -4.31 26.72
C SER A 180 -9.45 -3.40 26.32
N THR A 181 -9.36 -3.05 25.05
CA THR A 181 -8.37 -2.11 24.52
C THR A 181 -9.04 -0.99 23.76
N LEU A 182 -8.42 0.17 23.75
CA LEU A 182 -8.78 1.30 22.92
C LEU A 182 -7.68 1.49 21.88
N THR A 183 -8.04 1.40 20.60
CA THR A 183 -7.10 1.68 19.51
C THR A 183 -7.62 2.87 18.72
N GLN A 184 -6.75 3.83 18.45
CA GLN A 184 -7.08 4.99 17.65
C GLN A 184 -6.56 4.80 16.22
N TYR A 185 -7.33 5.28 15.26
CA TYR A 185 -6.98 5.28 13.85
C TYR A 185 -7.24 6.67 13.29
N ASP A 186 -6.22 7.27 12.70
CA ASP A 186 -6.43 8.46 11.90
C ASP A 186 -7.17 8.09 10.63
N TYR A 187 -8.05 8.97 10.16
CA TYR A 187 -8.82 8.73 8.94
C TYR A 187 -8.77 9.93 7.99
N CYS A 188 -8.94 9.63 6.70
CA CYS A 188 -9.31 10.61 5.69
C CYS A 188 -10.75 10.33 5.26
N GLU A 189 -11.59 11.37 5.26
CA GLU A 189 -13.01 11.27 4.94
C GLU A 189 -13.24 11.49 3.45
N GLN A 190 -13.81 10.49 2.80
CA GLN A 190 -14.15 10.51 1.38
C GLN A 190 -13.06 11.10 0.45
N PRO A 191 -11.80 10.70 0.58
CA PRO A 191 -10.77 11.20 -0.32
C PRO A 191 -10.93 10.62 -1.72
N SER A 192 -10.46 11.35 -2.74
CA SER A 192 -10.26 10.85 -4.09
C SER A 192 -8.81 10.44 -4.27
N ALA A 193 -8.57 9.41 -5.07
CA ALA A 193 -7.23 8.96 -5.40
C ALA A 193 -7.19 8.32 -6.79
N SER A 194 -5.99 8.23 -7.36
CA SER A 194 -5.76 7.58 -8.64
C SER A 194 -4.55 6.64 -8.56
N PHE A 195 -4.60 5.54 -9.30
CA PHE A 195 -3.47 4.63 -9.47
C PHE A 195 -3.48 4.01 -10.86
N THR A 196 -2.31 3.56 -11.31
CA THR A 196 -2.17 2.93 -12.62
C THR A 196 -1.77 1.47 -12.46
N ILE A 197 -2.54 0.60 -13.08
CA ILE A 197 -2.24 -0.83 -13.21
C ILE A 197 -1.46 -1.05 -14.50
N LYS A 198 -0.30 -1.71 -14.42
CA LYS A 198 0.45 -2.21 -15.58
C LYS A 198 0.23 -3.71 -15.70
N SER A 199 -0.31 -4.14 -16.83
CA SER A 199 -0.56 -5.55 -17.13
C SER A 199 0.34 -6.00 -18.29
N ILE A 200 1.07 -7.10 -18.11
CA ILE A 200 1.92 -7.68 -19.16
C ILE A 200 1.05 -8.25 -20.28
N ILE A 201 1.41 -7.94 -21.51
CA ILE A 201 0.95 -8.65 -22.71
C ILE A 201 1.74 -9.96 -22.82
N ASP A 202 1.08 -11.10 -22.94
CA ASP A 202 1.80 -12.35 -23.12
C ASP A 202 2.53 -12.35 -24.47
N PRO A 203 3.87 -12.42 -24.48
CA PRO A 203 4.66 -12.36 -25.71
C PRO A 203 4.40 -13.55 -26.64
N ALA A 204 3.74 -14.59 -26.16
CA ALA A 204 3.48 -15.80 -26.91
C ALA A 204 2.28 -15.71 -27.85
N ASP A 205 1.30 -14.88 -27.51
CA ASP A 205 0.05 -14.72 -28.30
C ASP A 205 -0.42 -13.27 -28.43
N GLY A 206 0.34 -12.31 -27.84
CA GLY A 206 0.04 -10.89 -27.91
C GLY A 206 -1.22 -10.47 -27.13
N LYS A 207 -1.69 -11.30 -26.18
CA LYS A 207 -2.95 -11.05 -25.47
C LYS A 207 -2.72 -10.67 -24.01
N GLU A 208 -3.61 -9.86 -23.49
CA GLU A 208 -3.71 -9.60 -22.06
C GLU A 208 -4.17 -10.88 -21.34
N ARG A 209 -3.56 -11.17 -20.20
CA ARG A 209 -3.97 -12.30 -19.34
C ARG A 209 -5.17 -11.97 -18.46
N ILE A 210 -5.36 -10.70 -18.17
CA ILE A 210 -6.54 -10.20 -17.47
C ILE A 210 -7.23 -9.24 -18.42
N THR A 211 -8.38 -9.63 -18.92
CA THR A 211 -9.14 -8.83 -19.90
C THR A 211 -9.79 -7.62 -19.24
N PRO A 212 -10.18 -6.58 -20.00
CA PRO A 212 -10.89 -5.43 -19.44
C PRO A 212 -12.14 -5.81 -18.65
N ASP A 213 -12.92 -6.79 -19.12
CA ASP A 213 -14.12 -7.27 -18.40
C ASP A 213 -13.78 -7.96 -17.07
N GLN A 214 -12.65 -8.66 -17.02
CA GLN A 214 -12.15 -9.25 -15.79
C GLN A 214 -11.66 -8.16 -14.82
N TRP A 215 -11.00 -7.10 -15.34
CA TRP A 215 -10.63 -5.94 -14.53
C TRP A 215 -11.83 -5.25 -13.90
N VAL A 216 -12.93 -5.09 -14.65
CA VAL A 216 -14.17 -4.52 -14.09
C VAL A 216 -14.67 -5.36 -12.90
N LYS A 217 -14.70 -6.69 -13.03
CA LYS A 217 -15.11 -7.57 -11.92
C LYS A 217 -14.16 -7.50 -10.73
N VAL A 218 -12.84 -7.52 -10.98
CA VAL A 218 -11.81 -7.44 -9.95
C VAL A 218 -11.91 -6.12 -9.18
N LEU A 219 -12.06 -5.00 -9.89
CA LEU A 219 -12.21 -3.69 -9.28
C LEU A 219 -13.56 -3.56 -8.54
N THR A 220 -14.63 -4.15 -9.04
CA THR A 220 -15.92 -4.21 -8.34
C THR A 220 -15.82 -4.95 -7.02
N TYR A 221 -15.10 -6.07 -6.97
CA TYR A 221 -14.81 -6.75 -5.70
C TYR A 221 -13.98 -5.85 -4.77
N LEU A 222 -12.94 -5.22 -5.31
CA LEU A 222 -12.05 -4.36 -4.52
C LEU A 222 -12.77 -3.13 -3.94
N GLN A 223 -13.75 -2.56 -4.66
CA GLN A 223 -14.61 -1.49 -4.15
C GLN A 223 -15.26 -1.89 -2.82
N SER A 224 -15.79 -3.11 -2.74
CA SER A 224 -16.50 -3.61 -1.56
C SER A 224 -15.53 -4.09 -0.47
N SER A 225 -14.39 -4.70 -0.84
CA SER A 225 -13.40 -5.16 0.13
C SER A 225 -12.58 -4.01 0.73
N GLY A 226 -12.49 -2.87 0.04
CA GLY A 226 -11.83 -1.66 0.50
C GLY A 226 -10.31 -1.70 0.50
N LEU A 227 -9.71 -0.55 0.86
CA LEU A 227 -8.26 -0.33 1.03
C LEU A 227 -8.00 0.29 2.43
N GLY A 228 -6.74 0.25 2.88
CA GLY A 228 -6.35 0.77 4.19
C GLY A 228 -6.57 -0.21 5.32
N ALA A 229 -6.67 0.30 6.56
CA ALA A 229 -6.94 -0.50 7.74
C ALA A 229 -8.45 -0.70 7.99
N LEU A 230 -8.79 -1.64 8.87
CA LEU A 230 -10.16 -1.96 9.28
C LEU A 230 -11.13 -2.32 8.13
N ARG A 231 -10.62 -2.89 7.05
CA ARG A 231 -11.43 -3.36 5.90
C ARG A 231 -12.54 -4.32 6.31
N SER A 232 -12.29 -5.20 7.30
CA SER A 232 -13.28 -6.13 7.83
C SER A 232 -14.47 -5.44 8.51
N GLN A 233 -14.35 -4.16 8.82
CA GLN A 233 -15.39 -3.31 9.40
C GLN A 233 -15.98 -2.35 8.36
N SER A 234 -15.82 -2.66 7.07
CA SER A 234 -16.33 -1.88 5.94
C SER A 234 -15.69 -0.50 5.75
N HIS A 235 -14.55 -0.21 6.42
CA HIS A 235 -13.80 1.00 6.13
C HIS A 235 -12.97 0.87 4.86
N GLY A 236 -12.70 2.01 4.23
CA GLY A 236 -11.89 2.08 3.01
C GLY A 236 -12.60 1.57 1.75
N GLN A 237 -13.93 1.41 1.78
CA GLN A 237 -14.72 1.13 0.59
C GLN A 237 -14.74 2.35 -0.34
N PHE A 238 -14.79 2.10 -1.64
CA PHE A 238 -14.73 3.17 -2.65
C PHE A 238 -15.61 2.85 -3.86
N LYS A 239 -15.75 3.82 -4.74
CA LYS A 239 -16.30 3.67 -6.08
C LYS A 239 -15.23 3.98 -7.11
N VAL A 240 -15.15 3.20 -8.16
CA VAL A 240 -14.39 3.54 -9.35
C VAL A 240 -15.20 4.58 -10.12
N ILE A 241 -14.61 5.76 -10.31
CA ILE A 241 -15.22 6.90 -10.99
C ILE A 241 -14.60 7.16 -12.37
N GLY A 242 -13.43 6.58 -12.63
CA GLY A 242 -12.75 6.60 -13.92
C GLY A 242 -11.99 5.28 -14.15
N PHE A 243 -12.07 4.76 -15.38
CA PHE A 243 -11.32 3.58 -15.81
C PHE A 243 -10.92 3.75 -17.26
N THR A 244 -9.67 4.09 -17.49
CA THR A 244 -9.11 4.37 -18.82
C THR A 244 -8.05 3.35 -19.16
N ARG A 245 -8.10 2.83 -20.38
CA ARG A 245 -7.09 1.91 -20.92
C ARG A 245 -6.18 2.67 -21.87
N ASP A 246 -4.90 2.72 -21.54
CA ASP A 246 -3.85 3.31 -22.37
C ASP A 246 -2.94 2.19 -22.91
N ARG A 247 -2.55 2.35 -24.15
CA ARG A 247 -1.66 1.42 -24.83
C ARG A 247 -0.29 2.04 -25.05
#